data_3335c6365a405717d0d5f863c5455a7b
#
_entry.id   3335c6365a405717d0d5f863c5455a7b
#
_cell.length_a   1.000
_cell.length_b   1.000
_cell.length_c   1.000
_cell.angle_alpha   90.00
_cell.angle_beta   90.00
_cell.angle_gamma   90.00
#
_symmetry.space_group_name_H-M   'P 1'
#
loop_
_entity.id
_entity.type
_entity.pdbx_description
1 polymer ?
#
loop_
_entity_poly.entity_id
_entity_poly.type
_entity_poly.pdbx_seq_one_letter_code
_entity_poly.pdbx_strand_id
1 'polypeptide(L)'
;MALRAHGARVGPWLRQRGTIGVVTPGPPTLADAADPLGKLQRGLGAGYLWALDADRSVAHALLLHCVFNDPRWDRQLDHRDDYYATLALDVELDTLAMETWLHECDDDRETTHDVIGVLGRMAVRGHTEAHRVLREYVAYGASWERAIDRLIGDHDAMRVGPPWPEAVAGLDEVLVRRFADESDLTAALGGVDPRGRPWALWSVENPRIARALTLDHGEPAASRSRAWRPRRVQPKPREMSTAALLAIAESSRWAQIADELASRTSSDDVRRLVSAANDPDLPMRRAAILALGQQGRRELLRIAEENTAQAQRGTLQGAIALALEAMPLSQTRALAHDWLTSPDWARRRKAAGMLATWTEEEDLAHARRALARELDAGLEGDVFVICSLAEALARVPDRGPFEELSRAYEQLPYSYGRRIVVSALAAADPTFSGDVAVECLWDCESETREVAAGQVDRRVRLAAQRLAELAGDEAQSASARQAASDRL
;
A
#
# COMPACT_ATOMS: atom_id res chain seq x y z
N MET A 1 2.90 11.73 -33.51
CA MET A 1 3.51 10.46 -33.91
C MET A 1 2.43 9.40 -33.78
N ALA A 2 2.11 8.67 -34.83
CA ALA A 2 1.00 7.74 -34.83
C ALA A 2 1.38 6.50 -34.01
N LEU A 3 0.67 6.26 -32.91
CA LEU A 3 0.72 5.00 -32.15
C LEU A 3 0.27 3.89 -33.11
N ARG A 4 1.17 3.02 -33.50
CA ARG A 4 0.84 1.82 -34.28
C ARG A 4 -0.02 0.92 -33.41
N ALA A 5 -1.29 0.75 -33.80
CA ALA A 5 -2.19 -0.23 -33.23
C ALA A 5 -1.57 -1.63 -33.39
N HIS A 6 -0.97 -2.15 -32.32
CA HIS A 6 -0.67 -3.57 -32.20
C HIS A 6 -2.00 -4.27 -31.96
N GLY A 7 -2.46 -5.05 -32.94
CA GLY A 7 -3.66 -5.85 -32.82
C GLY A 7 -3.54 -6.83 -31.65
N ALA A 8 -4.04 -6.42 -30.48
CA ALA A 8 -4.14 -7.27 -29.32
C ALA A 8 -5.03 -8.47 -29.65
N ARG A 9 -4.47 -9.69 -29.64
CA ARG A 9 -5.26 -10.92 -29.71
C ARG A 9 -6.11 -11.00 -28.44
N VAL A 10 -7.40 -10.74 -28.62
CA VAL A 10 -8.39 -10.88 -27.55
C VAL A 10 -8.38 -12.35 -27.10
N GLY A 11 -8.03 -12.59 -25.85
CA GLY A 11 -7.83 -13.92 -25.28
C GLY A 11 -9.10 -14.78 -25.28
N PRO A 12 -9.01 -16.11 -25.03
CA PRO A 12 -10.10 -17.07 -25.19
C PRO A 12 -11.34 -16.83 -24.30
N TRP A 13 -11.23 -16.00 -23.27
CA TRP A 13 -12.31 -15.71 -22.32
C TRP A 13 -13.41 -14.77 -22.87
N LEU A 14 -13.21 -14.06 -23.97
CA LEU A 14 -14.26 -13.27 -24.65
C LEU A 14 -15.25 -14.13 -25.48
N ARG A 15 -15.03 -15.45 -25.62
CA ARG A 15 -15.90 -16.31 -26.41
C ARG A 15 -17.08 -16.94 -25.67
N GLN A 16 -17.17 -16.74 -24.34
CA GLN A 16 -18.31 -17.25 -23.56
C GLN A 16 -19.41 -16.18 -23.39
N ARG A 17 -19.95 -15.68 -24.47
CA ARG A 17 -21.22 -14.95 -24.46
C ARG A 17 -22.38 -15.93 -24.49
N GLY A 18 -22.90 -16.26 -23.34
CA GLY A 18 -24.14 -17.00 -23.18
C GLY A 18 -24.37 -17.25 -21.72
N THR A 19 -25.21 -16.45 -21.10
CA THR A 19 -25.55 -16.44 -19.67
C THR A 19 -24.39 -15.99 -18.77
N ILE A 20 -24.62 -14.94 -17.99
CA ILE A 20 -23.82 -14.63 -16.80
C ILE A 20 -24.12 -15.77 -15.81
N GLY A 21 -23.53 -16.92 -16.06
CA GLY A 21 -23.44 -17.98 -15.07
C GLY A 21 -22.43 -17.52 -14.04
N VAL A 22 -22.83 -17.45 -12.79
CA VAL A 22 -21.95 -17.24 -11.65
C VAL A 22 -20.85 -18.31 -11.71
N VAL A 23 -19.72 -17.94 -12.32
CA VAL A 23 -18.50 -18.74 -12.23
C VAL A 23 -17.97 -18.43 -10.84
N THR A 24 -18.00 -19.40 -9.93
CA THR A 24 -17.23 -19.32 -8.69
C THR A 24 -15.78 -19.03 -9.07
N PRO A 25 -15.26 -17.85 -8.78
CA PRO A 25 -13.93 -17.49 -9.24
C PRO A 25 -12.90 -18.37 -8.51
N GLY A 26 -12.03 -18.99 -9.31
CA GLY A 26 -10.74 -19.45 -8.75
C GLY A 26 -9.98 -18.24 -8.20
N PRO A 27 -8.89 -18.42 -7.44
CA PRO A 27 -8.11 -17.30 -6.94
C PRO A 27 -7.76 -16.37 -8.10
N PRO A 28 -7.93 -15.05 -7.96
CA PRO A 28 -7.74 -14.12 -9.04
C PRO A 28 -6.31 -14.22 -9.59
N THR A 29 -6.19 -14.55 -10.88
CA THR A 29 -4.90 -14.67 -11.55
C THR A 29 -4.52 -13.36 -12.20
N LEU A 30 -3.31 -12.91 -11.94
CA LEU A 30 -2.76 -11.71 -12.56
C LEU A 30 -2.43 -12.02 -14.03
N ALA A 31 -3.01 -11.26 -14.95
CA ALA A 31 -2.73 -11.36 -16.38
C ALA A 31 -1.34 -10.80 -16.74
N ASP A 32 -0.85 -11.13 -17.94
CA ASP A 32 0.42 -10.59 -18.45
C ASP A 32 0.41 -9.05 -18.40
N ALA A 33 1.52 -8.45 -18.00
CA ALA A 33 1.68 -6.99 -17.93
C ALA A 33 1.55 -6.30 -19.30
N ALA A 34 1.84 -6.99 -20.38
CA ALA A 34 1.68 -6.47 -21.73
C ALA A 34 0.21 -6.40 -22.16
N ASP A 35 -0.66 -7.24 -21.57
CA ASP A 35 -2.07 -7.28 -21.94
C ASP A 35 -2.85 -6.13 -21.29
N PRO A 36 -3.90 -5.59 -21.95
CA PRO A 36 -4.77 -4.59 -21.37
C PRO A 36 -5.35 -4.97 -20.00
N LEU A 37 -5.79 -6.23 -19.85
CA LEU A 37 -6.27 -6.73 -18.57
C LEU A 37 -5.18 -6.66 -17.49
N GLY A 38 -3.96 -7.12 -17.80
CA GLY A 38 -2.86 -7.10 -16.85
C GLY A 38 -2.47 -5.68 -16.43
N LYS A 39 -2.56 -4.70 -17.33
CA LYS A 39 -2.34 -3.29 -17.03
C LYS A 39 -3.42 -2.73 -16.11
N LEU A 40 -4.70 -3.01 -16.39
CA LEU A 40 -5.83 -2.61 -15.53
C LEU A 40 -5.74 -3.26 -14.15
N GLN A 41 -5.44 -4.55 -14.08
CA GLN A 41 -5.26 -5.28 -12.83
C GLN A 41 -4.12 -4.72 -11.95
N ARG A 42 -3.11 -4.11 -12.56
CA ARG A 42 -2.03 -3.42 -11.84
C ARG A 42 -2.34 -1.97 -11.51
N GLY A 43 -3.42 -1.42 -12.06
CA GLY A 43 -3.78 -0.01 -11.89
C GLY A 43 -2.82 0.93 -12.62
N LEU A 44 -2.22 0.50 -13.73
CA LEU A 44 -1.30 1.31 -14.53
C LEU A 44 -2.04 2.38 -15.34
N GLY A 45 -1.46 3.57 -15.47
CA GLY A 45 -2.00 4.62 -16.31
C GLY A 45 -2.10 4.21 -17.79
N ALA A 46 -1.18 3.40 -18.29
CA ALA A 46 -1.28 2.80 -19.63
C ALA A 46 -2.55 1.95 -19.82
N GLY A 47 -3.01 1.25 -18.78
CA GLY A 47 -4.27 0.50 -18.80
C GLY A 47 -5.49 1.43 -18.84
N TYR A 48 -5.43 2.51 -18.09
CA TYR A 48 -6.47 3.54 -18.08
C TYR A 48 -6.62 4.18 -19.47
N LEU A 49 -5.52 4.67 -20.03
CA LEU A 49 -5.50 5.32 -21.36
C LEU A 49 -5.95 4.37 -22.46
N TRP A 50 -5.54 3.09 -22.39
CA TRP A 50 -6.03 2.07 -23.29
C TRP A 50 -7.56 1.92 -23.21
N ALA A 51 -8.14 1.92 -22.01
CA ALA A 51 -9.59 1.73 -21.83
C ALA A 51 -10.39 2.92 -22.37
N LEU A 52 -9.85 4.14 -22.33
CA LEU A 52 -10.47 5.31 -22.94
C LEU A 52 -10.50 5.26 -24.47
N ASP A 53 -9.53 4.61 -25.11
CA ASP A 53 -9.41 4.49 -26.59
C ASP A 53 -10.04 3.19 -27.12
N ALA A 54 -10.35 2.22 -26.30
CA ALA A 54 -10.86 0.92 -26.67
C ALA A 54 -12.36 0.97 -27.03
N ASP A 55 -12.85 -0.09 -27.68
CA ASP A 55 -14.29 -0.30 -27.80
C ASP A 55 -14.91 -0.34 -26.39
N ARG A 56 -15.96 0.45 -26.20
CA ARG A 56 -16.62 0.62 -24.90
C ARG A 56 -17.05 -0.70 -24.28
N SER A 57 -17.58 -1.63 -25.07
CA SER A 57 -18.04 -2.94 -24.58
C SER A 57 -16.88 -3.80 -24.07
N VAL A 58 -15.70 -3.67 -24.69
CA VAL A 58 -14.47 -4.36 -24.27
C VAL A 58 -13.92 -3.71 -23.00
N ALA A 59 -13.84 -2.40 -22.95
CA ALA A 59 -13.41 -1.66 -21.77
C ALA A 59 -14.28 -1.99 -20.55
N HIS A 60 -15.62 -1.95 -20.69
CA HIS A 60 -16.58 -2.33 -19.65
C HIS A 60 -16.37 -3.77 -19.17
N ALA A 61 -16.21 -4.73 -20.10
CA ALA A 61 -16.03 -6.14 -19.72
C ALA A 61 -14.72 -6.35 -18.93
N LEU A 62 -13.62 -5.70 -19.32
CA LEU A 62 -12.35 -5.80 -18.61
C LEU A 62 -12.37 -5.09 -17.26
N LEU A 63 -13.01 -3.91 -17.19
CA LEU A 63 -13.13 -3.17 -15.95
C LEU A 63 -13.99 -3.94 -14.92
N LEU A 64 -15.15 -4.47 -15.32
CA LEU A 64 -15.96 -5.32 -14.46
C LEU A 64 -15.22 -6.59 -14.02
N HIS A 65 -14.43 -7.20 -14.93
CA HIS A 65 -13.58 -8.32 -14.55
C HIS A 65 -12.58 -7.92 -13.45
N CYS A 66 -11.95 -6.74 -13.55
CA CYS A 66 -11.03 -6.24 -12.53
C CYS A 66 -11.74 -5.97 -11.20
N VAL A 67 -12.96 -5.43 -11.22
CA VAL A 67 -13.74 -5.15 -9.99
C VAL A 67 -14.13 -6.44 -9.27
N PHE A 68 -14.56 -7.47 -10.02
CA PHE A 68 -15.01 -8.73 -9.44
C PHE A 68 -13.88 -9.73 -9.16
N ASN A 69 -12.70 -9.54 -9.73
CA ASN A 69 -11.56 -10.45 -9.62
C ASN A 69 -10.27 -9.65 -9.41
N ASP A 70 -10.25 -8.77 -8.42
CA ASP A 70 -9.09 -7.91 -8.14
C ASP A 70 -7.94 -8.71 -7.52
N PRO A 71 -6.81 -8.88 -8.21
CA PRO A 71 -5.65 -9.62 -7.73
C PRO A 71 -4.70 -8.77 -6.89
N ARG A 72 -5.20 -7.74 -6.17
CA ARG A 72 -4.39 -6.88 -5.33
C ARG A 72 -3.45 -7.66 -4.42
N TRP A 73 -2.20 -7.24 -4.37
CA TRP A 73 -1.21 -7.84 -3.50
C TRP A 73 -1.40 -7.40 -2.04
N ASP A 74 -1.76 -6.15 -1.81
CA ASP A 74 -2.03 -5.60 -0.48
C ASP A 74 -3.31 -4.74 -0.51
N ARG A 75 -4.39 -5.29 0.05
CA ARG A 75 -5.70 -4.60 0.09
C ARG A 75 -5.74 -3.40 1.05
N GLN A 76 -4.73 -3.23 1.92
CA GLN A 76 -4.67 -2.11 2.84
C GLN A 76 -4.02 -0.87 2.22
N LEU A 77 -3.08 -1.08 1.32
CA LEU A 77 -2.27 -0.01 0.72
C LEU A 77 -2.62 0.28 -0.75
N ASP A 78 -3.18 -0.70 -1.48
CA ASP A 78 -3.53 -0.52 -2.89
C ASP A 78 -4.89 0.21 -3.05
N HIS A 79 -4.89 1.43 -3.56
CA HIS A 79 -6.07 2.29 -3.73
C HIS A 79 -6.79 2.08 -5.08
N ARG A 80 -6.99 0.84 -5.52
CA ARG A 80 -7.59 0.53 -6.83
C ARG A 80 -9.07 0.87 -6.92
N ASP A 81 -9.79 0.92 -5.81
CA ASP A 81 -11.21 1.32 -5.80
C ASP A 81 -11.41 2.69 -6.44
N ASP A 82 -10.50 3.64 -6.16
CA ASP A 82 -10.54 4.99 -6.72
C ASP A 82 -10.23 5.00 -8.23
N TYR A 83 -9.23 4.22 -8.63
CA TYR A 83 -8.83 4.06 -10.02
C TYR A 83 -9.95 3.44 -10.87
N TYR A 84 -10.56 2.34 -10.40
CA TYR A 84 -11.66 1.70 -11.12
C TYR A 84 -12.92 2.58 -11.14
N ALA A 85 -13.21 3.29 -10.07
CA ALA A 85 -14.36 4.20 -10.02
C ALA A 85 -14.20 5.38 -10.98
N THR A 86 -13.02 6.00 -11.03
CA THR A 86 -12.75 7.11 -11.96
C THR A 86 -12.83 6.62 -13.40
N LEU A 87 -12.20 5.47 -13.70
CA LEU A 87 -12.29 4.87 -15.04
C LEU A 87 -13.74 4.50 -15.41
N ALA A 88 -14.52 3.95 -14.48
CA ALA A 88 -15.93 3.61 -14.71
C ALA A 88 -16.75 4.83 -15.12
N LEU A 89 -16.50 5.99 -14.48
CA LEU A 89 -17.15 7.25 -14.82
C LEU A 89 -16.72 7.73 -16.22
N ASP A 90 -15.45 7.68 -16.53
CA ASP A 90 -14.91 8.18 -17.80
C ASP A 90 -15.33 7.32 -19.01
N VAL A 91 -15.49 6.00 -18.83
CA VAL A 91 -16.02 5.10 -19.86
C VAL A 91 -17.54 4.95 -19.81
N GLU A 92 -18.21 5.69 -18.95
CA GLU A 92 -19.67 5.65 -18.74
C GLU A 92 -20.20 4.23 -18.48
N LEU A 93 -19.53 3.49 -17.56
CA LEU A 93 -19.98 2.18 -17.11
C LEU A 93 -21.23 2.33 -16.24
N ASP A 94 -22.32 1.62 -16.59
CA ASP A 94 -23.48 1.54 -15.72
C ASP A 94 -23.24 0.68 -14.47
N THR A 95 -24.03 0.89 -13.42
CA THR A 95 -23.89 0.18 -12.14
C THR A 95 -24.62 -1.15 -12.08
N LEU A 96 -25.39 -1.51 -13.10
CA LEU A 96 -26.31 -2.66 -13.09
C LEU A 96 -25.60 -4.00 -12.78
N ALA A 97 -24.42 -4.22 -13.35
CA ALA A 97 -23.67 -5.45 -13.10
C ALA A 97 -23.18 -5.53 -11.65
N MET A 98 -22.75 -4.41 -11.05
CA MET A 98 -22.32 -4.32 -9.66
C MET A 98 -23.53 -4.46 -8.70
N GLU A 99 -24.66 -3.86 -9.03
CA GLU A 99 -25.91 -4.02 -8.29
C GLU A 99 -26.38 -5.48 -8.29
N THR A 100 -26.38 -6.12 -9.46
CA THR A 100 -26.73 -7.54 -9.59
C THR A 100 -25.81 -8.41 -8.76
N TRP A 101 -24.49 -8.15 -8.76
CA TRP A 101 -23.53 -8.87 -7.93
C TRP A 101 -23.87 -8.76 -6.44
N LEU A 102 -24.17 -7.56 -5.95
CA LEU A 102 -24.54 -7.34 -4.55
C LEU A 102 -25.81 -8.08 -4.14
N HIS A 103 -26.74 -8.32 -5.08
CA HIS A 103 -27.94 -9.09 -4.82
C HIS A 103 -27.75 -10.60 -4.85
N GLU A 104 -26.88 -11.11 -5.71
CA GLU A 104 -26.77 -12.53 -6.01
C GLU A 104 -25.56 -13.22 -5.35
N CYS A 105 -24.50 -12.47 -5.01
CA CYS A 105 -23.19 -13.01 -4.61
C CYS A 105 -22.63 -12.39 -3.31
N ASP A 106 -23.49 -11.88 -2.42
CA ASP A 106 -23.11 -11.16 -1.18
C ASP A 106 -22.41 -12.05 -0.13
N ASP A 107 -22.32 -13.33 -0.34
CA ASP A 107 -21.57 -14.29 0.47
C ASP A 107 -20.06 -14.26 0.24
N ASP A 108 -19.58 -13.76 -0.91
CA ASP A 108 -18.17 -13.46 -1.15
C ASP A 108 -17.80 -12.08 -0.58
N ARG A 109 -17.41 -12.07 0.69
CA ARG A 109 -17.11 -10.84 1.43
C ARG A 109 -16.02 -9.99 0.80
N GLU A 110 -14.98 -10.59 0.21
CA GLU A 110 -13.86 -9.83 -0.35
C GLU A 110 -14.28 -9.07 -1.61
N THR A 111 -14.87 -9.77 -2.57
CA THR A 111 -15.37 -9.16 -3.80
C THR A 111 -16.49 -8.16 -3.52
N THR A 112 -17.40 -8.48 -2.59
CA THR A 112 -18.45 -7.54 -2.15
C THR A 112 -17.85 -6.25 -1.60
N HIS A 113 -16.78 -6.32 -0.81
CA HIS A 113 -16.08 -5.12 -0.30
C HIS A 113 -15.43 -4.30 -1.42
N ASP A 114 -14.90 -4.95 -2.47
CA ASP A 114 -14.32 -4.25 -3.62
C ASP A 114 -15.42 -3.55 -4.43
N VAL A 115 -16.53 -4.22 -4.69
CA VAL A 115 -17.70 -3.63 -5.37
C VAL A 115 -18.25 -2.43 -4.59
N ILE A 116 -18.46 -2.57 -3.28
CA ILE A 116 -18.87 -1.46 -2.40
C ILE A 116 -17.83 -0.33 -2.42
N GLY A 117 -16.55 -0.65 -2.46
CA GLY A 117 -15.46 0.30 -2.58
C GLY A 117 -15.57 1.15 -3.84
N VAL A 118 -15.71 0.52 -4.99
CA VAL A 118 -15.85 1.20 -6.30
C VAL A 118 -17.11 2.05 -6.35
N LEU A 119 -18.27 1.49 -5.99
CA LEU A 119 -19.53 2.24 -5.94
C LEU A 119 -19.46 3.44 -4.97
N GLY A 120 -18.80 3.27 -3.82
CA GLY A 120 -18.60 4.38 -2.88
C GLY A 120 -17.77 5.51 -3.47
N ARG A 121 -16.71 5.20 -4.19
CA ARG A 121 -15.89 6.23 -4.88
C ARG A 121 -16.64 6.90 -6.04
N MET A 122 -17.49 6.17 -6.76
CA MET A 122 -18.38 6.75 -7.77
C MET A 122 -19.40 7.69 -7.12
N ALA A 123 -20.02 7.28 -6.01
CA ALA A 123 -21.00 8.09 -5.28
C ALA A 123 -20.40 9.40 -4.74
N VAL A 124 -19.18 9.35 -4.18
CA VAL A 124 -18.43 10.53 -3.72
C VAL A 124 -18.18 11.51 -4.86
N ARG A 125 -18.00 11.03 -6.10
CA ARG A 125 -17.87 11.85 -7.31
C ARG A 125 -19.20 12.30 -7.91
N GLY A 126 -20.30 12.12 -7.18
CA GLY A 126 -21.62 12.60 -7.57
C GLY A 126 -22.42 11.64 -8.47
N HIS A 127 -22.00 10.40 -8.63
CA HIS A 127 -22.76 9.41 -9.40
C HIS A 127 -24.00 8.95 -8.62
N THR A 128 -25.16 9.49 -8.96
CA THR A 128 -26.41 9.31 -8.23
C THR A 128 -26.88 7.87 -8.15
N GLU A 129 -26.66 7.10 -9.22
CA GLU A 129 -27.06 5.69 -9.27
C GLU A 129 -26.20 4.81 -8.33
N ALA A 130 -24.90 5.03 -8.28
CA ALA A 130 -24.03 4.32 -7.32
C ALA A 130 -24.43 4.64 -5.87
N HIS A 131 -24.80 5.90 -5.61
CA HIS A 131 -25.32 6.30 -4.30
C HIS A 131 -26.64 5.58 -3.97
N ARG A 132 -27.60 5.49 -4.93
CA ARG A 132 -28.85 4.73 -4.78
C ARG A 132 -28.58 3.27 -4.45
N VAL A 133 -27.73 2.60 -5.25
CA VAL A 133 -27.39 1.17 -5.06
C VAL A 133 -26.85 0.92 -3.67
N LEU A 134 -25.91 1.73 -3.17
CA LEU A 134 -25.36 1.56 -1.83
C LEU A 134 -26.40 1.78 -0.73
N ARG A 135 -27.28 2.77 -0.89
CA ARG A 135 -28.38 3.01 0.08
C ARG A 135 -29.36 1.84 0.14
N GLU A 136 -29.71 1.29 -1.01
CA GLU A 136 -30.59 0.11 -1.07
C GLU A 136 -29.92 -1.12 -0.47
N TYR A 137 -28.61 -1.30 -0.74
CA TYR A 137 -27.83 -2.41 -0.19
C TYR A 137 -27.83 -2.40 1.36
N VAL A 138 -27.84 -1.26 2.02
CA VAL A 138 -27.95 -1.17 3.49
C VAL A 138 -29.18 -1.90 4.04
N ALA A 139 -30.27 -2.00 3.26
CA ALA A 139 -31.49 -2.65 3.71
C ALA A 139 -31.40 -4.19 3.78
N TYR A 140 -30.50 -4.82 3.00
CA TYR A 140 -30.45 -6.28 2.89
C TYR A 140 -29.04 -6.88 2.96
N GLY A 141 -28.00 -6.12 2.58
CA GLY A 141 -26.65 -6.63 2.36
C GLY A 141 -25.93 -7.08 3.63
N ALA A 142 -25.13 -8.14 3.53
CA ALA A 142 -24.37 -8.65 4.68
C ALA A 142 -23.29 -7.66 5.15
N SER A 143 -22.72 -6.88 4.23
CA SER A 143 -21.69 -5.88 4.51
C SER A 143 -22.26 -4.44 4.59
N TRP A 144 -23.46 -4.29 5.14
CA TRP A 144 -24.17 -3.02 5.24
C TRP A 144 -23.37 -1.91 5.96
N GLU A 145 -22.61 -2.25 6.98
CA GLU A 145 -21.73 -1.31 7.71
C GLU A 145 -20.71 -0.68 6.74
N ARG A 146 -20.11 -1.50 5.89
CA ARG A 146 -19.17 -1.05 4.89
C ARG A 146 -19.83 -0.09 3.89
N ALA A 147 -21.07 -0.35 3.49
CA ALA A 147 -21.82 0.54 2.59
C ALA A 147 -22.09 1.89 3.27
N ILE A 148 -22.46 1.92 4.55
CA ILE A 148 -22.61 3.14 5.33
C ILE A 148 -21.28 3.90 5.40
N ASP A 149 -20.18 3.24 5.74
CA ASP A 149 -18.85 3.85 5.80
C ASP A 149 -18.48 4.52 4.47
N ARG A 150 -18.80 3.86 3.35
CA ARG A 150 -18.53 4.42 2.01
C ARG A 150 -19.47 5.57 1.64
N LEU A 151 -20.72 5.58 2.10
CA LEU A 151 -21.65 6.70 1.90
C LEU A 151 -21.26 7.93 2.73
N ILE A 152 -20.69 7.74 3.91
CA ILE A 152 -20.17 8.83 4.75
C ILE A 152 -18.89 9.42 4.13
N GLY A 153 -18.14 8.64 3.39
CA GLY A 153 -16.82 8.98 2.84
C GLY A 153 -15.72 8.87 3.87
N ASP A 154 -14.48 8.70 3.40
CA ASP A 154 -13.28 8.77 4.26
C ASP A 154 -13.10 10.23 4.72
N HIS A 155 -13.48 10.51 5.95
CA HIS A 155 -13.57 11.86 6.48
C HIS A 155 -12.27 12.66 6.53
N ASP A 156 -11.13 11.99 6.46
CA ASP A 156 -9.82 12.66 6.54
C ASP A 156 -9.22 13.01 5.18
N ALA A 157 -9.71 12.43 4.08
CA ALA A 157 -9.10 12.59 2.78
C ALA A 157 -9.95 13.30 1.71
N MET A 158 -11.31 13.24 1.78
CA MET A 158 -12.14 13.76 0.69
C MET A 158 -13.39 14.48 1.20
N ARG A 159 -13.40 15.80 1.03
CA ARG A 159 -14.59 16.65 1.25
C ARG A 159 -15.51 16.75 0.03
N VAL A 160 -15.39 15.81 -0.91
CA VAL A 160 -16.14 15.81 -2.16
C VAL A 160 -17.31 14.85 -2.05
N GLY A 161 -18.49 15.34 -2.31
CA GLY A 161 -19.73 14.58 -2.25
C GLY A 161 -20.82 15.36 -1.51
N PRO A 162 -22.07 14.87 -1.52
CA PRO A 162 -23.12 15.51 -0.75
C PRO A 162 -22.70 15.59 0.72
N PRO A 163 -23.09 16.66 1.46
CA PRO A 163 -22.87 16.73 2.90
C PRO A 163 -23.32 15.41 3.53
N TRP A 164 -22.48 14.82 4.38
CA TRP A 164 -22.74 13.48 4.94
C TRP A 164 -24.13 13.30 5.56
N PRO A 165 -24.82 14.32 6.16
CA PRO A 165 -26.20 14.18 6.60
C PRO A 165 -27.15 13.78 5.47
N GLU A 166 -26.97 14.31 4.25
CA GLU A 166 -27.79 13.96 3.08
C GLU A 166 -27.46 12.55 2.56
N ALA A 167 -26.18 12.17 2.57
CA ALA A 167 -25.76 10.85 2.13
C ALA A 167 -26.35 9.71 2.99
N VAL A 168 -26.53 9.94 4.28
CA VAL A 168 -27.03 8.94 5.23
C VAL A 168 -28.43 9.24 5.77
N ALA A 169 -29.11 10.29 5.30
CA ALA A 169 -30.45 10.66 5.75
C ALA A 169 -31.44 9.50 5.59
N GLY A 170 -32.16 9.15 6.66
CA GLY A 170 -33.15 8.09 6.68
C GLY A 170 -32.61 6.66 6.68
N LEU A 171 -31.27 6.45 6.68
CA LEU A 171 -30.70 5.10 6.79
C LEU A 171 -30.84 4.50 8.20
N ASP A 172 -30.95 5.32 9.23
CA ASP A 172 -31.30 4.91 10.59
C ASP A 172 -32.66 4.20 10.63
N GLU A 173 -33.68 4.72 9.92
CA GLU A 173 -34.98 4.07 9.78
C GLU A 173 -34.90 2.78 8.96
N VAL A 174 -34.05 2.71 7.95
CA VAL A 174 -33.79 1.50 7.16
C VAL A 174 -33.23 0.41 8.07
N LEU A 175 -32.22 0.71 8.89
CA LEU A 175 -31.62 -0.22 9.83
C LEU A 175 -32.60 -0.70 10.88
N VAL A 176 -33.38 0.21 11.46
CA VAL A 176 -34.40 -0.13 12.44
C VAL A 176 -35.52 -1.01 11.87
N ARG A 177 -35.86 -0.85 10.59
CA ARG A 177 -36.81 -1.77 9.91
C ARG A 177 -36.18 -3.12 9.61
N ARG A 178 -34.91 -3.14 9.20
CA ARG A 178 -34.15 -4.37 8.92
C ARG A 178 -33.99 -5.22 10.17
N PHE A 179 -33.61 -4.61 11.29
CA PHE A 179 -33.43 -5.26 12.59
C PHE A 179 -34.64 -4.94 13.48
N ALA A 180 -35.79 -5.58 13.16
CA ALA A 180 -37.07 -5.27 13.81
C ALA A 180 -37.06 -5.55 15.31
N ASP A 181 -36.37 -6.61 15.74
CA ASP A 181 -36.20 -6.95 17.15
C ASP A 181 -35.07 -6.14 17.81
N GLU A 182 -35.26 -5.75 19.07
CA GLU A 182 -34.31 -4.95 19.82
C GLU A 182 -32.99 -5.69 20.10
N SER A 183 -33.09 -7.02 20.30
CA SER A 183 -31.91 -7.89 20.44
C SER A 183 -31.06 -7.95 19.17
N ASP A 184 -31.71 -8.05 18.01
CA ASP A 184 -31.03 -8.11 16.71
C ASP A 184 -30.37 -6.77 16.36
N LEU A 185 -31.04 -5.66 16.64
CA LEU A 185 -30.48 -4.33 16.46
C LEU A 185 -29.28 -4.10 17.40
N THR A 186 -29.39 -4.54 18.67
CA THR A 186 -28.29 -4.44 19.63
C THR A 186 -27.10 -5.28 19.20
N ALA A 187 -27.34 -6.50 18.72
CA ALA A 187 -26.28 -7.38 18.21
C ALA A 187 -25.62 -6.79 16.94
N ALA A 188 -26.40 -6.22 16.03
CA ALA A 188 -25.92 -5.60 14.83
C ALA A 188 -25.07 -4.33 15.08
N LEU A 189 -25.40 -3.58 16.15
CA LEU A 189 -24.63 -2.38 16.54
C LEU A 189 -23.55 -2.68 17.61
N GLY A 190 -23.38 -3.95 17.98
CA GLY A 190 -22.36 -4.38 18.93
C GLY A 190 -20.96 -4.03 18.45
N GLY A 191 -20.19 -3.31 19.29
CA GLY A 191 -18.83 -2.87 18.96
C GLY A 191 -18.72 -1.56 18.17
N VAL A 192 -19.84 -0.95 17.77
CA VAL A 192 -19.85 0.36 17.13
C VAL A 192 -19.51 1.46 18.15
N ASP A 193 -18.58 2.37 17.83
CA ASP A 193 -18.33 3.55 18.67
C ASP A 193 -19.51 4.53 18.57
N PRO A 194 -20.30 4.72 19.65
CA PRO A 194 -21.46 5.60 19.63
C PRO A 194 -21.12 7.08 19.44
N ARG A 195 -19.82 7.44 19.59
CA ARG A 195 -19.32 8.81 19.36
C ARG A 195 -18.88 9.03 17.91
N GLY A 196 -18.71 7.94 17.16
CA GLY A 196 -18.38 7.97 15.73
C GLY A 196 -19.59 8.40 14.89
N ARG A 197 -19.33 8.88 13.68
CA ARG A 197 -20.39 9.19 12.71
C ARG A 197 -20.75 7.93 11.92
N PRO A 198 -22.02 7.73 11.54
CA PRO A 198 -23.19 8.61 11.75
C PRO A 198 -23.87 8.37 13.10
N TRP A 199 -23.39 7.45 13.91
CA TRP A 199 -24.05 6.91 15.11
C TRP A 199 -24.36 7.98 16.16
N ALA A 200 -23.46 8.94 16.35
CA ALA A 200 -23.68 10.06 17.26
C ALA A 200 -24.90 10.90 16.88
N LEU A 201 -25.17 11.08 15.58
CA LEU A 201 -26.35 11.78 15.10
C LEU A 201 -27.61 10.90 15.25
N TRP A 202 -27.57 9.68 14.74
CA TRP A 202 -28.68 8.77 14.75
C TRP A 202 -29.13 8.39 16.18
N SER A 203 -28.23 8.37 17.15
CA SER A 203 -28.60 8.17 18.55
C SER A 203 -29.43 9.31 19.14
N VAL A 204 -29.30 10.52 18.61
CA VAL A 204 -30.15 11.67 18.99
C VAL A 204 -31.51 11.62 18.29
N GLU A 205 -31.54 11.22 17.04
CA GLU A 205 -32.73 11.25 16.20
C GLU A 205 -33.60 10.01 16.34
N ASN A 206 -32.98 8.83 16.62
CA ASN A 206 -33.66 7.55 16.70
C ASN A 206 -33.49 6.86 18.08
N PRO A 207 -34.55 6.85 18.92
CA PRO A 207 -34.47 6.27 20.27
C PRO A 207 -34.15 4.79 20.31
N ARG A 208 -34.42 4.02 19.25
CA ARG A 208 -34.07 2.58 19.20
C ARG A 208 -32.57 2.40 19.00
N ILE A 209 -31.96 3.19 18.12
CA ILE A 209 -30.49 3.18 17.93
C ILE A 209 -29.81 3.64 19.22
N ALA A 210 -30.30 4.70 19.86
CA ALA A 210 -29.78 5.15 21.15
C ALA A 210 -29.75 4.04 22.21
N ARG A 211 -30.83 3.27 22.33
CA ARG A 211 -30.91 2.15 23.27
C ARG A 211 -29.97 1.02 22.91
N ALA A 212 -29.93 0.62 21.63
CA ALA A 212 -29.05 -0.45 21.17
C ALA A 212 -27.56 -0.15 21.43
N LEU A 213 -27.14 1.07 21.18
CA LEU A 213 -25.76 1.53 21.44
C LEU A 213 -25.40 1.63 22.92
N THR A 214 -26.39 1.92 23.80
CA THR A 214 -26.15 2.02 25.26
C THR A 214 -26.12 0.66 25.96
N LEU A 215 -26.86 -0.33 25.44
CA LEU A 215 -26.93 -1.66 26.05
C LEU A 215 -25.61 -2.47 25.90
N ASP A 216 -24.87 -2.23 24.81
CA ASP A 216 -23.60 -2.93 24.57
C ASP A 216 -22.42 -2.31 25.35
N HIS A 217 -22.52 -1.06 25.72
CA HIS A 217 -21.56 -0.39 26.59
C HIS A 217 -21.95 -0.64 28.07
N GLY A 218 -21.95 -1.92 28.49
CA GLY A 218 -21.92 -2.24 29.91
C GLY A 218 -20.86 -1.37 30.57
N GLU A 219 -21.22 -0.66 31.66
CA GLU A 219 -20.50 0.43 32.35
C GLU A 219 -19.08 0.65 31.85
N PRO A 220 -18.71 1.86 31.40
CA PRO A 220 -17.36 2.14 30.92
C PRO A 220 -16.43 1.53 31.94
N ALA A 221 -15.66 0.49 31.52
CA ALA A 221 -14.76 -0.22 32.42
C ALA A 221 -14.03 0.86 33.19
N ALA A 222 -14.49 1.07 34.44
CA ALA A 222 -14.22 2.24 35.25
C ALA A 222 -12.76 2.50 35.03
N SER A 223 -12.45 3.59 34.35
CA SER A 223 -11.13 3.99 33.93
C SER A 223 -10.24 3.49 35.05
N ARG A 224 -9.58 2.34 34.83
CA ARG A 224 -8.63 1.86 35.83
C ARG A 224 -7.67 3.00 35.89
N SER A 225 -7.96 3.90 36.80
CA SER A 225 -7.07 4.97 37.16
C SER A 225 -5.79 4.20 37.46
N ARG A 226 -4.90 4.15 36.46
CA ARG A 226 -3.56 3.64 36.72
C ARG A 226 -3.10 4.53 37.85
N ALA A 227 -3.24 3.97 39.08
CA ALA A 227 -2.80 4.64 40.25
C ALA A 227 -1.42 5.16 39.90
N TRP A 228 -1.28 6.48 39.87
CA TRP A 228 -0.07 7.14 39.51
C TRP A 228 1.01 6.60 40.45
N ARG A 229 1.74 5.59 40.00
CA ARG A 229 2.93 5.11 40.68
C ARG A 229 3.98 6.15 40.36
N PRO A 230 4.58 6.77 41.39
CA PRO A 230 5.67 7.74 41.15
C PRO A 230 6.68 7.05 40.23
N ARG A 231 6.88 7.65 39.07
CA ARG A 231 7.83 7.15 38.06
C ARG A 231 9.19 7.18 38.74
N ARG A 232 9.75 6.02 39.09
CA ARG A 232 11.15 5.96 39.54
C ARG A 232 11.94 6.73 38.50
N VAL A 233 12.66 7.78 38.96
CA VAL A 233 13.56 8.54 38.09
C VAL A 233 14.60 7.54 37.63
N GLN A 234 14.43 7.06 36.42
CA GLN A 234 15.45 6.21 35.80
C GLN A 234 16.65 7.13 35.47
N PRO A 235 17.87 6.69 35.76
CA PRO A 235 19.06 7.46 35.34
C PRO A 235 18.99 7.68 33.84
N LYS A 236 19.46 8.84 33.37
CA LYS A 236 19.50 9.11 31.93
C LYS A 236 20.39 8.08 31.24
N PRO A 237 20.01 7.56 30.08
CA PRO A 237 20.77 6.53 29.36
C PRO A 237 22.27 6.86 29.23
N ARG A 238 22.62 8.14 29.02
CA ARG A 238 24.01 8.61 28.91
C ARG A 238 24.87 8.39 30.19
N GLU A 239 24.23 8.29 31.34
CA GLU A 239 24.88 8.11 32.64
C GLU A 239 25.02 6.64 33.04
N MET A 240 24.42 5.73 32.23
CA MET A 240 24.43 4.30 32.49
C MET A 240 25.65 3.62 31.84
N SER A 241 26.14 2.54 32.44
CA SER A 241 27.14 1.69 31.79
C SER A 241 26.55 0.89 30.63
N THR A 242 27.39 0.43 29.69
CA THR A 242 26.99 -0.44 28.59
C THR A 242 26.22 -1.67 29.09
N ALA A 243 26.70 -2.31 30.17
CA ALA A 243 26.02 -3.47 30.75
C ALA A 243 24.63 -3.11 31.31
N ALA A 244 24.48 -1.93 31.95
CA ALA A 244 23.20 -1.48 32.45
C ALA A 244 22.23 -1.11 31.35
N LEU A 245 22.71 -0.52 30.23
CA LEU A 245 21.88 -0.23 29.05
C LEU A 245 21.38 -1.53 28.38
N LEU A 246 22.25 -2.52 28.21
CA LEU A 246 21.89 -3.81 27.66
C LEU A 246 20.85 -4.52 28.53
N ALA A 247 20.98 -4.47 29.85
CA ALA A 247 20.06 -5.10 30.79
C ALA A 247 18.64 -4.48 30.80
N ILE A 248 18.49 -3.24 30.37
CA ILE A 248 17.17 -2.57 30.26
C ILE A 248 16.60 -2.57 28.84
N ALA A 249 17.25 -3.23 27.89
CA ALA A 249 16.76 -3.34 26.52
C ALA A 249 15.49 -4.20 26.49
N GLU A 250 14.34 -3.55 26.49
CA GLU A 250 13.01 -4.16 26.38
C GLU A 250 12.56 -4.21 24.90
N SER A 251 11.59 -5.06 24.61
CA SER A 251 11.08 -5.30 23.25
C SER A 251 10.62 -4.04 22.50
N SER A 252 10.16 -3.01 23.21
CA SER A 252 9.65 -1.74 22.64
C SER A 252 10.68 -0.61 22.56
N ARG A 253 11.86 -0.75 23.20
CA ARG A 253 12.85 0.34 23.33
C ARG A 253 14.26 -0.03 22.86
N TRP A 254 14.47 -1.23 22.36
CA TRP A 254 15.78 -1.72 21.97
C TRP A 254 16.49 -0.81 20.95
N ALA A 255 15.74 -0.20 20.02
CA ALA A 255 16.31 0.69 19.00
C ALA A 255 16.87 1.97 19.63
N GLN A 256 16.12 2.62 20.55
CA GLN A 256 16.59 3.82 21.27
C GLN A 256 17.82 3.55 22.14
N ILE A 257 17.89 2.35 22.71
CA ILE A 257 19.06 1.92 23.49
C ILE A 257 20.24 1.65 22.57
N ALA A 258 20.01 1.13 21.37
CA ALA A 258 21.07 0.91 20.39
C ALA A 258 21.77 2.22 19.98
N ASP A 259 21.02 3.31 19.80
CA ASP A 259 21.58 4.63 19.48
C ASP A 259 22.55 5.13 20.58
N GLU A 260 22.19 4.94 21.85
CA GLU A 260 23.07 5.28 22.97
C GLU A 260 24.28 4.34 23.05
N LEU A 261 24.08 3.03 22.83
CA LEU A 261 25.16 2.04 22.79
C LEU A 261 26.13 2.31 21.63
N ALA A 262 25.65 2.85 20.51
CA ALA A 262 26.49 3.18 19.37
C ALA A 262 27.52 4.27 19.69
N SER A 263 27.26 5.11 20.68
CA SER A 263 28.23 6.11 21.17
C SER A 263 29.38 5.51 21.99
N ARG A 264 29.26 4.23 22.41
CA ARG A 264 30.20 3.54 23.32
C ARG A 264 31.27 2.80 22.51
N THR A 265 32.40 3.44 22.25
CA THR A 265 33.43 2.94 21.32
C THR A 265 34.66 2.34 21.99
N SER A 266 34.74 2.29 23.32
CA SER A 266 35.87 1.69 24.02
C SER A 266 36.00 0.18 23.70
N SER A 267 37.22 -0.37 23.73
CA SER A 267 37.43 -1.79 23.45
C SER A 267 36.67 -2.73 24.40
N ASP A 268 36.42 -2.28 25.63
CA ASP A 268 35.60 -3.02 26.60
C ASP A 268 34.12 -3.00 26.25
N ASP A 269 33.61 -1.83 25.83
CA ASP A 269 32.22 -1.70 25.39
C ASP A 269 31.97 -2.56 24.14
N VAL A 270 32.85 -2.48 23.15
CA VAL A 270 32.74 -3.29 21.93
C VAL A 270 32.75 -4.80 22.25
N ARG A 271 33.63 -5.25 23.13
CA ARG A 271 33.64 -6.66 23.56
C ARG A 271 32.29 -7.06 24.21
N ARG A 272 31.71 -6.20 25.03
CA ARG A 272 30.38 -6.42 25.64
C ARG A 272 29.29 -6.47 24.59
N LEU A 273 29.31 -5.57 23.61
CA LEU A 273 28.35 -5.58 22.50
C LEU A 273 28.45 -6.86 21.67
N VAL A 274 29.66 -7.32 21.32
CA VAL A 274 29.87 -8.58 20.59
C VAL A 274 29.37 -9.79 21.39
N SER A 275 29.61 -9.81 22.71
CA SER A 275 29.06 -10.83 23.60
C SER A 275 27.53 -10.80 23.63
N ALA A 276 26.94 -9.64 23.80
CA ALA A 276 25.47 -9.46 23.84
C ALA A 276 24.80 -9.76 22.50
N ALA A 277 25.48 -9.55 21.38
CA ALA A 277 24.99 -9.90 20.06
C ALA A 277 24.83 -11.41 19.84
N ASN A 278 25.40 -12.24 20.71
CA ASN A 278 25.25 -13.70 20.72
C ASN A 278 24.42 -14.21 21.92
N ASP A 279 23.85 -13.30 22.72
CA ASP A 279 23.05 -13.65 23.88
C ASP A 279 21.68 -14.23 23.46
N PRO A 280 21.12 -15.20 24.21
CA PRO A 280 19.76 -15.70 23.94
C PRO A 280 18.66 -14.67 24.20
N ASP A 281 18.91 -13.63 25.04
CA ASP A 281 17.97 -12.53 25.27
C ASP A 281 17.79 -11.68 24.01
N LEU A 282 16.62 -11.80 23.39
CA LEU A 282 16.36 -11.24 22.09
C LEU A 282 16.39 -9.69 22.03
N PRO A 283 15.81 -8.93 22.98
CA PRO A 283 15.91 -7.49 23.02
C PRO A 283 17.35 -6.98 23.18
N MET A 284 18.11 -7.57 24.08
CA MET A 284 19.52 -7.25 24.30
C MET A 284 20.35 -7.52 23.05
N ARG A 285 20.14 -8.68 22.44
CA ARG A 285 20.82 -9.09 21.20
C ARG A 285 20.56 -8.12 20.04
N ARG A 286 19.32 -7.68 19.86
CA ARG A 286 18.95 -6.69 18.83
C ARG A 286 19.63 -5.35 19.04
N ALA A 287 19.59 -4.83 20.27
CA ALA A 287 20.22 -3.56 20.60
C ALA A 287 21.73 -3.60 20.35
N ALA A 288 22.39 -4.70 20.72
CA ALA A 288 23.82 -4.89 20.49
C ALA A 288 24.16 -4.99 18.99
N ILE A 289 23.39 -5.76 18.21
CA ILE A 289 23.57 -5.91 16.76
C ILE A 289 23.43 -4.56 16.06
N LEU A 290 22.38 -3.79 16.34
CA LEU A 290 22.17 -2.48 15.73
C LEU A 290 23.29 -1.49 16.11
N ALA A 291 23.71 -1.46 17.38
CA ALA A 291 24.80 -0.63 17.82
C ALA A 291 26.13 -0.96 17.12
N LEU A 292 26.43 -2.25 16.91
CA LEU A 292 27.63 -2.67 16.16
C LEU A 292 27.57 -2.23 14.70
N GLY A 293 26.38 -2.27 14.07
CA GLY A 293 26.18 -1.77 12.71
C GLY A 293 26.41 -0.26 12.61
N GLN A 294 25.79 0.52 13.50
CA GLN A 294 25.96 1.98 13.57
C GLN A 294 27.41 2.39 13.85
N GLN A 295 28.17 1.57 14.58
CA GLN A 295 29.62 1.77 14.78
C GLN A 295 30.49 1.32 13.58
N GLY A 296 29.91 0.67 12.55
CA GLY A 296 30.63 0.10 11.43
C GLY A 296 31.58 -1.04 11.82
N ARG A 297 31.21 -1.87 12.81
CA ARG A 297 32.08 -2.93 13.34
C ARG A 297 32.02 -4.19 12.46
N ARG A 298 33.19 -4.61 11.94
CA ARG A 298 33.31 -5.77 11.06
C ARG A 298 32.89 -7.08 11.71
N GLU A 299 32.92 -7.18 13.03
CA GLU A 299 32.41 -8.33 13.78
C GLU A 299 30.94 -8.63 13.47
N LEU A 300 30.16 -7.60 13.09
CA LEU A 300 28.78 -7.77 12.67
C LEU A 300 28.64 -8.65 11.42
N LEU A 301 29.58 -8.60 10.47
CA LEU A 301 29.51 -9.39 9.23
C LEU A 301 29.45 -10.89 9.54
N ARG A 302 30.33 -11.37 10.43
CA ARG A 302 30.31 -12.77 10.87
C ARG A 302 29.02 -13.12 11.61
N ILE A 303 28.55 -12.23 12.51
CA ILE A 303 27.28 -12.44 13.24
C ILE A 303 26.10 -12.52 12.24
N ALA A 304 26.10 -11.69 11.22
CA ALA A 304 25.07 -11.70 10.18
C ALA A 304 25.09 -12.99 9.36
N GLU A 305 26.25 -13.47 8.93
CA GLU A 305 26.41 -14.73 8.18
C GLU A 305 25.92 -15.94 9.00
N GLU A 306 26.36 -16.06 10.26
CA GLU A 306 25.97 -17.15 11.16
C GLU A 306 24.46 -17.19 11.43
N ASN A 307 23.80 -16.03 11.51
CA ASN A 307 22.40 -15.94 11.87
C ASN A 307 21.43 -15.93 10.67
N THR A 308 21.89 -15.61 9.48
CA THR A 308 21.04 -15.62 8.28
C THR A 308 20.77 -17.05 7.82
N ALA A 309 21.71 -17.97 7.99
CA ALA A 309 21.54 -19.38 7.67
C ALA A 309 20.54 -20.12 8.60
N GLN A 310 20.28 -19.58 9.79
CA GLN A 310 19.28 -20.12 10.70
C GLN A 310 17.94 -19.46 10.40
N ALA A 311 17.01 -20.17 9.79
CA ALA A 311 15.68 -19.73 9.39
C ALA A 311 14.78 -19.32 10.58
N GLN A 312 15.25 -18.45 11.44
CA GLN A 312 14.45 -17.79 12.46
C GLN A 312 13.71 -16.60 11.81
N ARG A 313 12.50 -16.87 11.30
CA ARG A 313 11.53 -15.85 10.93
C ARG A 313 11.31 -14.95 12.15
N GLY A 314 11.62 -13.66 12.05
CA GLY A 314 11.24 -12.73 13.10
C GLY A 314 12.15 -11.51 13.23
N THR A 315 11.93 -10.86 14.31
CA THR A 315 12.49 -9.56 14.72
C THR A 315 14.02 -9.47 14.78
N LEU A 316 14.76 -10.59 14.90
CA LEU A 316 16.23 -10.60 14.83
C LEU A 316 16.73 -10.31 13.40
N GLN A 317 16.07 -10.86 12.40
CA GLN A 317 16.41 -10.64 10.99
C GLN A 317 16.27 -9.17 10.58
N GLY A 318 15.23 -8.48 11.11
CA GLY A 318 15.06 -7.04 10.93
C GLY A 318 16.21 -6.24 11.57
N ALA A 319 16.64 -6.60 12.78
CA ALA A 319 17.76 -5.92 13.44
C ALA A 319 19.08 -6.10 12.69
N ILE A 320 19.34 -7.29 12.14
CA ILE A 320 20.52 -7.56 11.30
C ILE A 320 20.46 -6.73 10.01
N ALA A 321 19.29 -6.66 9.35
CA ALA A 321 19.14 -5.86 8.14
C ALA A 321 19.46 -4.38 8.40
N LEU A 322 18.80 -3.77 9.38
CA LEU A 322 19.04 -2.39 9.79
C LEU A 322 20.51 -2.13 10.18
N ALA A 323 21.14 -3.08 10.85
CA ALA A 323 22.53 -2.96 11.26
C ALA A 323 23.50 -3.00 10.06
N LEU A 324 23.26 -3.87 9.08
CA LEU A 324 24.06 -3.94 7.85
C LEU A 324 23.86 -2.70 6.97
N GLU A 325 22.63 -2.18 6.88
CA GLU A 325 22.31 -0.94 6.16
C GLU A 325 22.97 0.30 6.79
N ALA A 326 23.16 0.28 8.12
CA ALA A 326 23.87 1.35 8.84
C ALA A 326 25.40 1.33 8.63
N MET A 327 25.97 0.21 8.14
CA MET A 327 27.41 0.11 7.89
C MET A 327 27.80 0.80 6.57
N PRO A 328 29.00 1.42 6.49
CA PRO A 328 29.52 1.94 5.22
C PRO A 328 29.62 0.83 4.15
N LEU A 329 29.15 1.10 2.92
CA LEU A 329 29.18 0.11 1.83
C LEU A 329 30.58 -0.43 1.55
N SER A 330 31.63 0.38 1.71
CA SER A 330 33.03 -0.08 1.55
C SER A 330 33.41 -1.28 2.43
N GLN A 331 32.67 -1.52 3.52
CA GLN A 331 32.87 -2.67 4.38
C GLN A 331 31.94 -3.85 4.06
N THR A 332 30.75 -3.56 3.51
CA THR A 332 29.69 -4.55 3.25
C THR A 332 29.55 -4.89 1.77
N ARG A 333 30.19 -4.16 0.86
CA ARG A 333 30.04 -4.28 -0.61
C ARG A 333 30.24 -5.71 -1.11
N ALA A 334 31.36 -6.35 -0.73
CA ALA A 334 31.63 -7.72 -1.16
C ALA A 334 30.56 -8.70 -0.68
N LEU A 335 30.12 -8.55 0.57
CA LEU A 335 29.05 -9.35 1.14
C LEU A 335 27.71 -9.09 0.43
N ALA A 336 27.39 -7.83 0.14
CA ALA A 336 26.18 -7.46 -0.59
C ALA A 336 26.17 -8.08 -1.99
N HIS A 337 27.25 -7.99 -2.74
CA HIS A 337 27.36 -8.58 -4.08
C HIS A 337 27.20 -10.11 -4.05
N ASP A 338 27.82 -10.80 -3.09
CA ASP A 338 27.67 -12.25 -2.90
C ASP A 338 26.21 -12.61 -2.55
N TRP A 339 25.63 -11.92 -1.59
CA TRP A 339 24.26 -12.19 -1.15
C TRP A 339 23.20 -11.88 -2.18
N LEU A 340 23.41 -10.93 -3.08
CA LEU A 340 22.49 -10.69 -4.21
C LEU A 340 22.33 -11.94 -5.09
N THR A 341 23.33 -12.81 -5.17
CA THR A 341 23.28 -14.04 -5.97
C THR A 341 22.79 -15.26 -5.20
N SER A 342 22.55 -15.12 -3.90
CA SER A 342 22.13 -16.21 -3.02
C SER A 342 20.76 -16.79 -3.41
N PRO A 343 20.57 -18.12 -3.31
CA PRO A 343 19.24 -18.72 -3.39
C PRO A 343 18.33 -18.33 -2.22
N ASP A 344 18.92 -17.94 -1.08
CA ASP A 344 18.19 -17.49 0.11
C ASP A 344 17.64 -16.07 -0.09
N TRP A 345 16.31 -15.96 -0.16
CA TRP A 345 15.59 -14.70 -0.32
C TRP A 345 15.93 -13.69 0.79
N ALA A 346 16.14 -14.16 2.04
CA ALA A 346 16.43 -13.26 3.16
C ALA A 346 17.81 -12.59 3.02
N ARG A 347 18.79 -13.29 2.41
CA ARG A 347 20.09 -12.72 2.06
C ARG A 347 19.95 -11.70 0.94
N ARG A 348 19.23 -12.05 -0.13
CA ARG A 348 19.00 -11.12 -1.25
C ARG A 348 18.35 -9.84 -0.78
N ARG A 349 17.33 -9.93 0.09
CA ARG A 349 16.63 -8.78 0.64
C ARG A 349 17.53 -7.85 1.45
N LYS A 350 18.40 -8.41 2.30
CA LYS A 350 19.38 -7.61 3.06
C LYS A 350 20.42 -6.96 2.16
N ALA A 351 20.90 -7.67 1.15
CA ALA A 351 21.86 -7.14 0.19
C ALA A 351 21.26 -5.99 -0.61
N ALA A 352 20.02 -6.12 -1.06
CA ALA A 352 19.30 -5.04 -1.76
C ALA A 352 19.13 -3.80 -0.85
N GLY A 353 18.76 -3.98 0.43
CA GLY A 353 18.66 -2.88 1.40
C GLY A 353 20.01 -2.16 1.63
N MET A 354 21.11 -2.91 1.73
CA MET A 354 22.45 -2.31 1.81
C MET A 354 22.75 -1.44 0.58
N LEU A 355 22.47 -1.95 -0.63
CA LEU A 355 22.66 -1.18 -1.85
C LEU A 355 21.72 0.03 -1.90
N ALA A 356 20.46 -0.10 -1.55
CA ALA A 356 19.52 1.03 -1.49
C ALA A 356 20.07 2.20 -0.66
N THR A 357 20.88 1.92 0.35
CA THR A 357 21.45 2.93 1.24
C THR A 357 22.73 3.58 0.70
N TRP A 358 23.60 2.83 0.00
CA TRP A 358 24.97 3.26 -0.25
C TRP A 358 25.50 3.05 -1.69
N THR A 359 24.64 2.74 -2.67
CA THR A 359 25.08 2.44 -4.05
C THR A 359 25.96 3.52 -4.65
N GLU A 360 27.03 3.10 -5.28
CA GLU A 360 27.93 3.86 -6.12
C GLU A 360 27.95 3.31 -7.56
N GLU A 361 28.64 3.99 -8.49
CA GLU A 361 28.66 3.62 -9.91
C GLU A 361 29.11 2.18 -10.17
N GLU A 362 30.08 1.69 -9.40
CA GLU A 362 30.61 0.32 -9.53
C GLU A 362 29.61 -0.78 -9.15
N ASP A 363 28.58 -0.44 -8.37
CA ASP A 363 27.53 -1.37 -7.92
C ASP A 363 26.40 -1.53 -8.94
N LEU A 364 26.25 -0.59 -9.88
CA LEU A 364 25.10 -0.54 -10.82
C LEU A 364 24.93 -1.84 -11.60
N ALA A 365 26.01 -2.44 -12.08
CA ALA A 365 25.93 -3.67 -12.85
C ALA A 365 25.42 -4.86 -12.01
N HIS A 366 25.73 -4.88 -10.69
CA HIS A 366 25.23 -5.89 -9.78
C HIS A 366 23.75 -5.67 -9.45
N ALA A 367 23.35 -4.42 -9.15
CA ALA A 367 21.97 -4.05 -8.89
C ALA A 367 21.05 -4.36 -10.09
N ARG A 368 21.45 -3.99 -11.32
CA ARG A 368 20.71 -4.27 -12.55
C ARG A 368 20.51 -5.76 -12.79
N ARG A 369 21.58 -6.58 -12.69
CA ARG A 369 21.46 -8.03 -12.86
C ARG A 369 20.58 -8.68 -11.81
N ALA A 370 20.64 -8.20 -10.56
CA ALA A 370 19.77 -8.68 -9.49
C ALA A 370 18.32 -8.31 -9.75
N LEU A 371 18.05 -7.06 -10.17
CA LEU A 371 16.70 -6.58 -10.51
C LEU A 371 16.11 -7.39 -11.68
N ALA A 372 16.87 -7.58 -12.76
CA ALA A 372 16.44 -8.39 -13.89
C ALA A 372 16.05 -9.81 -13.46
N ARG A 373 16.85 -10.46 -12.60
CA ARG A 373 16.56 -11.81 -12.10
C ARG A 373 15.27 -11.87 -11.27
N GLU A 374 15.01 -10.89 -10.38
CA GLU A 374 13.77 -10.86 -9.60
C GLU A 374 12.55 -10.65 -10.52
N LEU A 375 12.68 -9.82 -11.56
CA LEU A 375 11.63 -9.61 -12.56
C LEU A 375 11.39 -10.88 -13.42
N ASP A 376 12.45 -11.58 -13.80
CA ASP A 376 12.35 -12.83 -14.56
C ASP A 376 11.70 -13.96 -13.73
N ALA A 377 11.77 -13.91 -12.41
CA ALA A 377 11.06 -14.82 -11.51
C ALA A 377 9.54 -14.51 -11.45
N GLY A 378 9.08 -13.40 -12.00
CA GLY A 378 7.66 -13.03 -12.05
C GLY A 378 7.04 -12.90 -10.65
N LEU A 379 5.93 -13.63 -10.40
CA LEU A 379 5.25 -13.58 -9.10
C LEU A 379 6.04 -14.22 -7.94
N GLU A 380 7.06 -15.00 -8.22
CA GLU A 380 7.97 -15.57 -7.21
C GLU A 380 9.09 -14.59 -6.82
N GLY A 381 9.26 -13.51 -7.58
CA GLY A 381 10.20 -12.43 -7.27
C GLY A 381 9.81 -11.69 -5.99
N ASP A 382 10.81 -11.27 -5.22
CA ASP A 382 10.58 -10.51 -3.99
C ASP A 382 10.36 -9.02 -4.30
N VAL A 383 9.13 -8.55 -4.14
CA VAL A 383 8.73 -7.15 -4.35
C VAL A 383 9.60 -6.16 -3.57
N PHE A 384 10.01 -6.51 -2.35
CA PHE A 384 10.85 -5.63 -1.54
C PHE A 384 12.30 -5.57 -2.04
N VAL A 385 12.79 -6.66 -2.62
CA VAL A 385 14.09 -6.67 -3.31
C VAL A 385 14.04 -5.79 -4.54
N ILE A 386 12.97 -5.88 -5.34
CA ILE A 386 12.74 -5.02 -6.51
C ILE A 386 12.75 -3.55 -6.12
N CYS A 387 11.98 -3.17 -5.09
CA CYS A 387 11.93 -1.78 -4.59
C CYS A 387 13.30 -1.28 -4.13
N SER A 388 14.00 -2.05 -3.30
CA SER A 388 15.32 -1.65 -2.80
C SER A 388 16.36 -1.53 -3.92
N LEU A 389 16.32 -2.40 -4.94
CA LEU A 389 17.22 -2.30 -6.09
C LEU A 389 16.87 -1.11 -6.99
N ALA A 390 15.59 -0.75 -7.11
CA ALA A 390 15.18 0.48 -7.79
C ALA A 390 15.73 1.72 -7.06
N GLU A 391 15.61 1.78 -5.74
CA GLU A 391 16.22 2.84 -4.92
C GLU A 391 17.74 2.90 -5.09
N ALA A 392 18.41 1.75 -5.16
CA ALA A 392 19.83 1.67 -5.41
C ALA A 392 20.22 2.30 -6.75
N LEU A 393 19.49 2.01 -7.84
CA LEU A 393 19.73 2.59 -9.16
C LEU A 393 19.47 4.09 -9.18
N ALA A 394 18.47 4.59 -8.42
CA ALA A 394 18.16 6.02 -8.32
C ALA A 394 19.28 6.86 -7.66
N ARG A 395 20.16 6.21 -6.86
CA ARG A 395 21.26 6.90 -6.17
C ARG A 395 22.36 7.40 -7.10
N VAL A 396 22.43 6.85 -8.29
CA VAL A 396 23.41 7.28 -9.31
C VAL A 396 22.64 7.87 -10.49
N PRO A 397 22.19 9.13 -10.36
CA PRO A 397 21.36 9.78 -11.36
C PRO A 397 22.09 9.93 -12.71
N ASP A 398 21.32 10.17 -13.77
CA ASP A 398 21.83 10.42 -15.14
C ASP A 398 22.68 9.28 -15.75
N ARG A 399 22.58 8.07 -15.21
CA ARG A 399 23.24 6.86 -15.74
C ARG A 399 22.29 5.94 -16.52
N GLY A 400 20.98 6.26 -16.53
CA GLY A 400 19.97 5.56 -17.33
C GLY A 400 19.95 5.97 -18.82
N PRO A 401 18.95 5.52 -19.57
CA PRO A 401 17.81 4.72 -19.06
C PRO A 401 18.22 3.31 -18.65
N PHE A 402 17.55 2.79 -17.61
CA PHE A 402 17.71 1.41 -17.19
C PHE A 402 16.45 0.62 -17.58
N GLU A 403 16.57 -0.26 -18.57
CA GLU A 403 15.46 -1.10 -19.06
C GLU A 403 14.78 -1.88 -17.93
N GLU A 404 15.55 -2.30 -16.94
CA GLU A 404 15.05 -3.04 -15.78
C GLU A 404 14.08 -2.22 -14.93
N LEU A 405 14.27 -0.89 -14.84
CA LEU A 405 13.32 -0.02 -14.13
C LEU A 405 12.01 0.12 -14.89
N SER A 406 12.05 0.26 -16.22
CA SER A 406 10.84 0.31 -17.06
C SER A 406 10.07 -0.99 -16.96
N ARG A 407 10.76 -2.14 -17.01
CA ARG A 407 10.16 -3.46 -16.78
C ARG A 407 9.56 -3.59 -15.39
N ALA A 408 10.25 -3.10 -14.35
CA ALA A 408 9.74 -3.12 -12.99
C ALA A 408 8.45 -2.30 -12.85
N TYR A 409 8.38 -1.13 -13.47
CA TYR A 409 7.16 -0.31 -13.51
C TYR A 409 5.97 -1.06 -14.13
N GLU A 410 6.19 -1.71 -15.27
CA GLU A 410 5.14 -2.44 -15.98
C GLU A 410 4.69 -3.72 -15.26
N GLN A 411 5.64 -4.47 -14.69
CA GLN A 411 5.40 -5.82 -14.18
C GLN A 411 4.97 -5.86 -12.72
N LEU A 412 5.39 -4.88 -11.91
CA LEU A 412 5.16 -4.91 -10.46
C LEU A 412 3.66 -4.80 -10.13
N PRO A 413 3.07 -5.82 -9.48
CA PRO A 413 1.65 -5.79 -9.13
C PRO A 413 1.33 -4.90 -7.93
N TYR A 414 2.32 -4.58 -7.11
CA TYR A 414 2.20 -3.80 -5.89
C TYR A 414 2.31 -2.30 -6.17
N SER A 415 1.20 -1.57 -6.11
CA SER A 415 1.13 -0.16 -6.51
C SER A 415 2.03 0.74 -5.65
N TYR A 416 2.04 0.51 -4.33
CA TYR A 416 2.92 1.24 -3.42
C TYR A 416 4.42 1.05 -3.76
N GLY A 417 4.82 -0.17 -4.18
CA GLY A 417 6.18 -0.43 -4.66
C GLY A 417 6.49 0.28 -5.97
N ARG A 418 5.50 0.41 -6.87
CA ARG A 418 5.68 1.14 -8.14
C ARG A 418 6.05 2.60 -7.95
N ARG A 419 5.52 3.28 -6.94
CA ARG A 419 5.93 4.66 -6.64
C ARG A 419 7.45 4.77 -6.44
N ILE A 420 8.09 3.78 -5.80
CA ILE A 420 9.54 3.74 -5.60
C ILE A 420 10.24 3.60 -6.96
N VAL A 421 9.74 2.69 -7.80
CA VAL A 421 10.26 2.48 -9.16
C VAL A 421 10.10 3.73 -10.02
N VAL A 422 8.95 4.41 -9.96
CA VAL A 422 8.69 5.66 -10.70
C VAL A 422 9.61 6.78 -10.22
N SER A 423 9.85 6.89 -8.91
CA SER A 423 10.83 7.84 -8.38
C SER A 423 12.25 7.54 -8.88
N ALA A 424 12.60 6.27 -9.02
CA ALA A 424 13.88 5.84 -9.55
C ALA A 424 14.00 6.15 -11.06
N LEU A 425 12.96 5.91 -11.85
CA LEU A 425 12.89 6.29 -13.26
C LEU A 425 13.04 7.80 -13.42
N ALA A 426 12.32 8.58 -12.62
CA ALA A 426 12.39 10.03 -12.64
C ALA A 426 13.78 10.59 -12.33
N ALA A 427 14.57 9.89 -11.51
CA ALA A 427 15.95 10.26 -11.19
C ALA A 427 16.97 9.80 -12.24
N ALA A 428 16.73 8.64 -12.87
CA ALA A 428 17.74 7.97 -13.69
C ALA A 428 17.51 8.10 -15.20
N ASP A 429 16.24 8.28 -15.64
CA ASP A 429 15.89 8.30 -17.07
C ASP A 429 15.59 9.72 -17.57
N PRO A 430 16.45 10.30 -18.44
CA PRO A 430 16.24 11.64 -18.98
C PRO A 430 15.00 11.74 -19.89
N THR A 431 14.43 10.62 -20.36
CA THR A 431 13.22 10.60 -21.20
C THR A 431 11.94 10.51 -20.38
N PHE A 432 12.04 10.23 -19.09
CA PHE A 432 10.90 10.02 -18.16
C PHE A 432 9.80 11.07 -18.30
N SER A 433 10.17 12.35 -18.36
CA SER A 433 9.20 13.47 -18.39
C SER A 433 8.29 13.50 -19.63
N GLY A 434 8.76 13.00 -20.75
CA GLY A 434 8.02 12.99 -22.03
C GLY A 434 7.33 11.67 -22.35
N ASP A 435 7.59 10.62 -21.58
CA ASP A 435 7.15 9.24 -21.84
C ASP A 435 6.41 8.67 -20.63
N VAL A 436 7.06 7.94 -19.73
CA VAL A 436 6.44 7.24 -18.58
C VAL A 436 5.70 8.20 -17.65
N ALA A 437 6.21 9.41 -17.41
CA ALA A 437 5.54 10.39 -16.58
C ALA A 437 4.15 10.77 -17.10
N VAL A 438 3.94 10.75 -18.42
CA VAL A 438 2.64 11.09 -19.02
C VAL A 438 1.58 10.06 -18.59
N GLU A 439 1.88 8.78 -18.74
CA GLU A 439 0.92 7.74 -18.36
C GLU A 439 0.76 7.63 -16.82
N CYS A 440 1.81 7.86 -16.03
CA CYS A 440 1.77 7.86 -14.57
C CYS A 440 0.77 8.89 -13.98
N LEU A 441 0.34 9.90 -14.73
CA LEU A 441 -0.73 10.81 -14.31
C LEU A 441 -2.09 10.11 -14.11
N TRP A 442 -2.26 8.90 -14.63
CA TRP A 442 -3.46 8.05 -14.46
C TRP A 442 -3.18 6.80 -13.64
N ASP A 443 -2.02 6.66 -13.00
CA ASP A 443 -1.73 5.51 -12.12
C ASP A 443 -2.69 5.48 -10.92
N CYS A 444 -2.99 4.29 -10.41
CA CYS A 444 -3.85 4.15 -9.23
C CYS A 444 -3.21 4.73 -7.96
N GLU A 445 -1.88 4.77 -7.88
CA GLU A 445 -1.15 5.26 -6.70
C GLU A 445 -1.00 6.79 -6.72
N SER A 446 -1.47 7.45 -5.66
CA SER A 446 -1.47 8.91 -5.59
C SER A 446 -0.07 9.52 -5.58
N GLU A 447 0.88 8.86 -4.91
CA GLU A 447 2.27 9.32 -4.86
C GLU A 447 2.99 9.12 -6.22
N THR A 448 2.60 8.11 -7.00
CA THR A 448 3.04 7.96 -8.40
C THR A 448 2.55 9.13 -9.24
N ARG A 449 1.26 9.51 -9.10
CA ARG A 449 0.71 10.70 -9.80
C ARG A 449 1.39 11.99 -9.37
N GLU A 450 1.74 12.13 -8.08
CA GLU A 450 2.48 13.28 -7.56
C GLU A 450 3.86 13.43 -8.21
N VAL A 451 4.65 12.35 -8.24
CA VAL A 451 5.98 12.34 -8.88
C VAL A 451 5.85 12.70 -10.37
N ALA A 452 4.89 12.08 -11.05
CA ALA A 452 4.63 12.34 -12.47
C ALA A 452 4.22 13.80 -12.71
N ALA A 453 3.28 14.33 -11.95
CA ALA A 453 2.82 15.71 -12.06
C ALA A 453 3.98 16.72 -11.86
N GLY A 454 4.88 16.45 -10.90
CA GLY A 454 6.03 17.30 -10.63
C GLY A 454 7.07 17.33 -11.75
N GLN A 455 7.11 16.35 -12.67
CA GLN A 455 8.19 16.20 -13.65
C GLN A 455 7.74 16.12 -15.11
N VAL A 456 6.46 15.83 -15.39
CA VAL A 456 5.96 15.64 -16.76
C VAL A 456 6.19 16.86 -17.65
N ASP A 457 6.50 16.62 -18.92
CA ASP A 457 6.61 17.69 -19.92
C ASP A 457 5.22 18.22 -20.31
N ARG A 458 4.87 19.39 -19.79
CA ARG A 458 3.59 20.08 -20.06
C ARG A 458 3.36 20.45 -21.53
N ARG A 459 4.38 20.36 -22.39
CA ARG A 459 4.23 20.55 -23.85
C ARG A 459 3.51 19.36 -24.49
N VAL A 460 3.47 18.21 -23.83
CA VAL A 460 2.62 17.09 -24.22
C VAL A 460 1.17 17.46 -23.92
N ARG A 461 0.34 17.62 -24.96
CA ARG A 461 -1.05 18.10 -24.82
C ARG A 461 -1.87 17.27 -23.82
N LEU A 462 -1.72 15.96 -23.86
CA LEU A 462 -2.43 15.04 -22.97
C LEU A 462 -2.03 15.28 -21.50
N ALA A 463 -0.75 15.51 -21.23
CA ALA A 463 -0.26 15.82 -19.89
C ALA A 463 -0.78 17.17 -19.40
N ALA A 464 -0.77 18.20 -20.23
CA ALA A 464 -1.27 19.53 -19.85
C ALA A 464 -2.75 19.50 -19.46
N GLN A 465 -3.57 18.77 -20.24
CA GLN A 465 -4.99 18.58 -19.91
C GLN A 465 -5.14 17.85 -18.57
N ARG A 466 -4.42 16.73 -18.38
CA ARG A 466 -4.53 15.91 -17.16
C ARG A 466 -4.03 16.65 -15.92
N LEU A 467 -2.99 17.47 -16.02
CA LEU A 467 -2.54 18.34 -14.93
C LEU A 467 -3.64 19.30 -14.46
N ALA A 468 -4.38 19.91 -15.39
CA ALA A 468 -5.49 20.80 -15.04
C ALA A 468 -6.64 20.03 -14.32
N GLU A 469 -6.97 18.83 -14.79
CA GLU A 469 -7.94 17.95 -14.13
C GLU A 469 -7.49 17.57 -12.72
N LEU A 470 -6.25 17.11 -12.55
CA LEU A 470 -5.71 16.71 -11.24
C LEU A 470 -5.67 17.87 -10.25
N ALA A 471 -5.31 19.08 -10.70
CA ALA A 471 -5.28 20.26 -9.85
C ALA A 471 -6.66 20.66 -9.34
N GLY A 472 -7.70 20.46 -10.17
CA GLY A 472 -9.10 20.80 -9.85
C GLY A 472 -9.90 19.68 -9.17
N ASP A 473 -9.41 18.46 -9.17
CA ASP A 473 -10.14 17.31 -8.60
C ASP A 473 -9.93 17.23 -7.08
N GLU A 474 -10.93 17.66 -6.30
CA GLU A 474 -10.89 17.59 -4.84
C GLU A 474 -10.81 16.15 -4.28
N ALA A 475 -11.12 15.14 -5.08
CA ALA A 475 -10.98 13.73 -4.71
C ALA A 475 -9.52 13.23 -4.75
N GLN A 476 -8.61 13.98 -5.36
CA GLN A 476 -7.19 13.66 -5.35
C GLN A 476 -6.51 14.03 -4.03
N SER A 477 -5.38 13.38 -3.74
CA SER A 477 -4.55 13.75 -2.58
C SER A 477 -4.10 15.22 -2.69
N ALA A 478 -3.96 15.89 -1.55
CA ALA A 478 -3.52 17.27 -1.52
C ALA A 478 -2.14 17.47 -2.17
N SER A 479 -1.23 16.50 -2.01
CA SER A 479 0.11 16.53 -2.60
C SER A 479 0.09 16.41 -4.13
N ALA A 480 -0.71 15.48 -4.68
CA ALA A 480 -0.83 15.33 -6.13
C ALA A 480 -1.49 16.58 -6.78
N ARG A 481 -2.52 17.16 -6.13
CA ARG A 481 -3.12 18.43 -6.57
C ARG A 481 -2.14 19.59 -6.57
N GLN A 482 -1.34 19.69 -5.50
CA GLN A 482 -0.33 20.74 -5.38
C GLN A 482 0.75 20.59 -6.46
N ALA A 483 1.29 19.37 -6.64
CA ALA A 483 2.28 19.10 -7.68
C ALA A 483 1.75 19.41 -9.08
N ALA A 484 0.49 19.09 -9.36
CA ALA A 484 -0.15 19.45 -10.63
C ALA A 484 -0.34 20.97 -10.79
N SER A 485 -0.77 21.67 -9.74
CA SER A 485 -0.94 23.13 -9.73
C SER A 485 0.37 23.87 -9.93
N ASP A 486 1.47 23.39 -9.35
CA ASP A 486 2.80 24.01 -9.49
C ASP A 486 3.37 23.89 -10.93
N ARG A 487 2.79 22.99 -11.73
CA ARG A 487 3.20 22.76 -13.14
C ARG A 487 2.34 23.49 -14.17
N LEU A 488 1.17 24.00 -13.80
CA LEU A 488 0.29 24.79 -14.68
C LEU A 488 0.82 26.21 -14.88
#